data_79a0651b834c4aefefa0de4279d3e499
#
_entry.id   79a0651b834c4aefefa0de4279d3e499
#
_cell.length_a   1.000
_cell.length_b   1.000
_cell.length_c   1.000
_cell.angle_alpha   90.00
_cell.angle_beta   90.00
_cell.angle_gamma   90.00
#
_symmetry.space_group_name_H-M   'P 1'
#
loop_
_entity.id
_entity.type
_entity.pdbx_description
1 polymer ?
#
loop_
_entity_poly.entity_id
_entity_poly.type
_entity_poly.pdbx_seq_one_letter_code
_entity_poly.pdbx_strand_id
1 'polypeptide(L)'
;MKVAIVGASGAVGQEFLRVLDQRNFPIDELTLFGSSRSAGRTYDFKGKSYTVKELKHNDDFKGIDIAFVSAGGGTSIEFAETITKYGTVMIDNSSAFRMENDVPLVVPEVNPEDALNRPRGIIANPNCTTIQMVVALNAIEKLSHIKRVHVSTYQAASGAGATAMAELVKQYEQIMKGEKPTVEKFAYQLAYNLIPHVDVFTDNGYTKEEMKMYNETRKIMHSDIEVSATCVRVPVMRAHSESTWVETERPISVEEAREAFANAEGVVLQDEPAKKDYPMPLFVADHDPVYVGRIRKDLSNPNGLTFWTVSDQIRKGAALNAVQIAEYLIRVGNLK
;
A
#
# COMPACT_ATOMS: atom_id res chain seq x y z
N MET A 1 0.71 24.26 5.60
CA MET A 1 0.13 23.26 6.51
C MET A 1 1.17 22.78 7.52
N LYS A 2 0.75 22.42 8.72
CA LYS A 2 1.59 21.78 9.74
C LYS A 2 1.40 20.27 9.68
N VAL A 3 2.47 19.57 9.36
CA VAL A 3 2.47 18.13 9.08
C VAL A 3 3.26 17.37 10.13
N ALA A 4 2.74 16.24 10.58
CA ALA A 4 3.48 15.28 11.39
C ALA A 4 3.71 13.97 10.63
N ILE A 5 4.86 13.32 10.89
CA ILE A 5 5.12 11.94 10.48
C ILE A 5 5.41 11.12 11.74
N VAL A 6 4.56 10.14 12.03
CA VAL A 6 4.73 9.21 13.15
C VAL A 6 5.29 7.89 12.62
N GLY A 7 6.43 7.46 13.18
CA GLY A 7 7.22 6.35 12.64
C GLY A 7 8.23 6.80 11.57
N ALA A 8 8.72 8.03 11.68
CA ALA A 8 9.58 8.68 10.68
C ALA A 8 10.86 7.87 10.34
N SER A 9 11.39 7.08 11.27
CA SER A 9 12.61 6.28 11.07
C SER A 9 12.38 4.94 10.34
N GLY A 10 11.13 4.58 10.08
CA GLY A 10 10.77 3.36 9.33
C GLY A 10 10.88 3.54 7.81
N ALA A 11 10.83 2.44 7.04
CA ALA A 11 10.92 2.48 5.58
C ALA A 11 9.83 3.38 4.96
N VAL A 12 8.57 3.24 5.40
CA VAL A 12 7.46 4.07 4.94
C VAL A 12 7.59 5.51 5.44
N GLY A 13 8.09 5.72 6.68
CA GLY A 13 8.35 7.05 7.23
C GLY A 13 9.35 7.85 6.40
N GLN A 14 10.42 7.21 5.95
CA GLN A 14 11.41 7.80 5.05
C GLN A 14 10.83 8.04 3.64
N GLU A 15 9.97 7.13 3.15
CA GLU A 15 9.30 7.32 1.88
C GLU A 15 8.29 8.48 1.93
N PHE A 16 7.63 8.75 3.07
CA PHE A 16 6.82 9.95 3.22
C PHE A 16 7.62 11.23 2.94
N LEU A 17 8.83 11.34 3.50
CA LEU A 17 9.68 12.50 3.25
C LEU A 17 9.99 12.66 1.75
N ARG A 18 10.34 11.56 1.07
CA ARG A 18 10.61 11.57 -0.39
C ARG A 18 9.38 11.96 -1.20
N VAL A 19 8.23 11.35 -0.93
CA VAL A 19 6.99 11.60 -1.67
C VAL A 19 6.49 13.03 -1.45
N LEU A 20 6.49 13.52 -0.22
CA LEU A 20 6.08 14.88 0.13
C LEU A 20 6.96 15.93 -0.55
N ASP A 21 8.27 15.67 -0.68
CA ASP A 21 9.19 16.55 -1.41
C ASP A 21 8.93 16.52 -2.91
N GLN A 22 8.90 15.34 -3.53
CA GLN A 22 8.70 15.14 -4.96
C GLN A 22 7.37 15.70 -5.46
N ARG A 23 6.32 15.64 -4.63
CA ARG A 23 4.99 16.17 -4.94
C ARG A 23 4.79 17.62 -4.57
N ASN A 24 5.84 18.29 -4.05
CA ASN A 24 5.76 19.67 -3.56
C ASN A 24 4.58 19.88 -2.60
N PHE A 25 4.34 18.91 -1.71
CA PHE A 25 3.25 19.01 -0.73
C PHE A 25 3.38 20.30 0.10
N PRO A 26 2.28 21.04 0.38
CA PRO A 26 2.33 22.34 1.01
C PRO A 26 2.61 22.22 2.52
N ILE A 27 3.88 22.22 2.90
CA ILE A 27 4.36 22.10 4.28
C ILE A 27 4.98 23.40 4.73
N ASP A 28 4.41 24.03 5.77
CA ASP A 28 5.00 25.17 6.47
C ASP A 28 5.84 24.73 7.67
N GLU A 29 5.35 23.71 8.40
CA GLU A 29 6.02 23.13 9.56
C GLU A 29 5.97 21.58 9.45
N LEU A 30 7.10 20.93 9.71
CA LEU A 30 7.21 19.47 9.75
C LEU A 30 7.67 19.03 11.14
N THR A 31 6.98 18.05 11.73
CA THR A 31 7.39 17.40 12.97
C THR A 31 7.53 15.90 12.75
N LEU A 32 8.65 15.35 13.17
CA LEU A 32 8.93 13.92 13.08
C LEU A 32 8.80 13.28 14.46
N PHE A 33 8.03 12.19 14.55
CA PHE A 33 7.84 11.39 15.75
C PHE A 33 8.30 9.95 15.56
N GLY A 34 8.79 9.36 16.64
CA GLY A 34 9.18 7.96 16.67
C GLY A 34 9.22 7.39 18.09
N SER A 35 9.66 6.14 18.24
CA SER A 35 9.86 5.53 19.55
C SER A 35 11.06 6.15 20.28
N SER A 36 11.20 5.89 21.60
CA SER A 36 12.36 6.28 22.39
C SER A 36 13.71 5.87 21.75
N ARG A 37 13.75 4.73 21.05
CA ARG A 37 14.96 4.24 20.35
C ARG A 37 15.35 5.08 19.13
N SER A 38 14.41 5.79 18.54
CA SER A 38 14.63 6.62 17.35
C SER A 38 14.62 8.11 17.65
N ALA A 39 14.19 8.52 18.82
CA ALA A 39 14.26 9.90 19.29
C ALA A 39 15.70 10.43 19.26
N GLY A 40 15.86 11.67 18.82
CA GLY A 40 17.18 12.31 18.64
C GLY A 40 17.85 12.03 17.28
N ARG A 41 17.38 11.07 16.47
CA ARG A 41 17.84 10.91 15.09
C ARG A 41 17.41 12.11 14.26
N THR A 42 18.21 12.46 13.26
CA THR A 42 17.91 13.55 12.35
C THR A 42 17.71 13.06 10.92
N TYR A 43 16.81 13.71 10.21
CA TYR A 43 16.56 13.48 8.79
C TYR A 43 16.44 14.80 8.06
N ASP A 44 16.98 14.87 6.85
CA ASP A 44 16.93 16.07 6.04
C ASP A 44 15.66 16.08 5.17
N PHE A 45 15.01 17.25 5.11
CA PHE A 45 13.87 17.50 4.24
C PHE A 45 13.93 18.93 3.72
N LYS A 46 13.89 19.10 2.39
CA LYS A 46 13.98 20.41 1.70
C LYS A 46 15.14 21.29 2.24
N GLY A 47 16.31 20.68 2.44
CA GLY A 47 17.53 21.38 2.89
C GLY A 47 17.56 21.79 4.36
N LYS A 48 16.60 21.33 5.17
CA LYS A 48 16.58 21.52 6.63
C LYS A 48 16.66 20.17 7.33
N SER A 49 17.35 20.13 8.48
CA SER A 49 17.46 18.93 9.30
C SER A 49 16.38 18.94 10.39
N TYR A 50 15.66 17.85 10.51
CA TYR A 50 14.55 17.66 11.45
C TYR A 50 14.90 16.54 12.43
N THR A 51 14.79 16.83 13.73
CA THR A 51 15.05 15.85 14.78
C THR A 51 13.77 15.10 15.13
N VAL A 52 13.88 13.78 15.20
CA VAL A 52 12.77 12.90 15.64
C VAL A 52 12.51 13.13 17.12
N LYS A 53 11.27 13.50 17.46
CA LYS A 53 10.77 13.56 18.84
C LYS A 53 10.26 12.20 19.27
N GLU A 54 10.37 11.92 20.56
CA GLU A 54 9.69 10.73 21.12
C GLU A 54 8.19 10.97 21.14
N LEU A 55 7.43 9.98 20.62
CA LEU A 55 5.97 10.00 20.66
C LEU A 55 5.50 9.80 22.10
N LYS A 56 4.72 10.73 22.65
CA LYS A 56 4.22 10.72 24.03
C LYS A 56 2.77 11.21 24.10
N HIS A 57 2.08 10.86 25.16
CA HIS A 57 0.77 11.43 25.50
C HIS A 57 0.95 12.85 26.07
N ASN A 58 0.97 13.82 25.16
CA ASN A 58 1.15 15.24 25.48
C ASN A 58 0.40 16.11 24.45
N ASP A 59 0.67 17.41 24.42
CA ASP A 59 0.00 18.35 23.55
C ASP A 59 0.80 18.66 22.25
N ASP A 60 1.76 17.83 21.86
CA ASP A 60 2.62 18.06 20.68
C ASP A 60 1.82 18.09 19.36
N PHE A 61 0.63 17.52 19.30
CA PHE A 61 -0.25 17.57 18.13
C PHE A 61 -1.15 18.81 18.07
N LYS A 62 -1.07 19.71 19.07
CA LYS A 62 -1.84 20.95 19.04
C LYS A 62 -1.42 21.85 17.88
N GLY A 63 -2.36 22.13 16.99
CA GLY A 63 -2.14 22.96 15.80
C GLY A 63 -1.47 22.22 14.62
N ILE A 64 -1.31 20.90 14.69
CA ILE A 64 -0.95 20.07 13.54
C ILE A 64 -2.22 19.78 12.73
N ASP A 65 -2.15 20.00 11.41
CA ASP A 65 -3.29 19.84 10.51
C ASP A 65 -3.47 18.35 10.14
N ILE A 66 -2.35 17.65 9.85
CA ILE A 66 -2.37 16.28 9.40
C ILE A 66 -1.18 15.48 9.97
N ALA A 67 -1.43 14.22 10.31
CA ALA A 67 -0.43 13.26 10.76
C ALA A 67 -0.45 11.99 9.87
N PHE A 68 0.65 11.73 9.19
CA PHE A 68 0.91 10.45 8.50
C PHE A 68 1.49 9.46 9.50
N VAL A 69 0.78 8.35 9.75
CA VAL A 69 1.15 7.39 10.79
C VAL A 69 1.56 6.06 10.17
N SER A 70 2.78 5.61 10.47
CA SER A 70 3.32 4.31 10.05
C SER A 70 4.23 3.74 11.15
N ALA A 71 3.63 3.44 12.30
CA ALA A 71 4.34 2.99 13.50
C ALA A 71 3.86 1.62 14.04
N GLY A 72 2.99 0.94 13.27
CA GLY A 72 2.37 -0.34 13.63
C GLY A 72 1.05 -0.18 14.39
N GLY A 73 0.20 -1.22 14.34
CA GLY A 73 -1.17 -1.17 14.84
C GLY A 73 -1.29 -0.86 16.34
N GLY A 74 -0.40 -1.43 17.17
CA GLY A 74 -0.38 -1.14 18.60
C GLY A 74 -0.17 0.34 18.91
N THR A 75 0.82 0.96 18.26
CA THR A 75 1.09 2.40 18.38
C THR A 75 -0.08 3.24 17.85
N SER A 76 -0.66 2.86 16.72
CA SER A 76 -1.81 3.57 16.16
C SER A 76 -3.00 3.55 17.12
N ILE A 77 -3.32 2.42 17.73
CA ILE A 77 -4.39 2.30 18.72
C ILE A 77 -4.09 3.15 19.95
N GLU A 78 -2.89 3.02 20.51
CA GLU A 78 -2.45 3.71 21.72
C GLU A 78 -2.52 5.24 21.57
N PHE A 79 -2.06 5.77 20.44
CA PHE A 79 -1.90 7.22 20.25
C PHE A 79 -2.98 7.89 19.41
N ALA A 80 -3.97 7.16 18.89
CA ALA A 80 -5.01 7.73 18.04
C ALA A 80 -5.72 8.94 18.67
N GLU A 81 -6.17 8.81 19.92
CA GLU A 81 -6.84 9.91 20.64
C GLU A 81 -5.88 11.10 20.88
N THR A 82 -4.62 10.81 21.21
CA THR A 82 -3.61 11.87 21.40
C THR A 82 -3.37 12.65 20.11
N ILE A 83 -3.30 11.96 18.98
CA ILE A 83 -3.09 12.57 17.65
C ILE A 83 -4.31 13.40 17.25
N THR A 84 -5.51 12.88 17.39
CA THR A 84 -6.74 13.52 16.89
C THR A 84 -7.37 14.52 17.85
N LYS A 85 -6.93 14.56 19.11
CA LYS A 85 -7.49 15.38 20.21
C LYS A 85 -7.74 16.85 19.84
N TYR A 86 -6.87 17.43 19.04
CA TYR A 86 -6.93 18.85 18.67
C TYR A 86 -7.41 19.10 17.23
N GLY A 87 -8.02 18.08 16.60
CA GLY A 87 -8.55 18.18 15.24
C GLY A 87 -7.55 17.80 14.15
N THR A 88 -6.37 17.30 14.51
CA THR A 88 -5.43 16.73 13.55
C THR A 88 -6.07 15.56 12.79
N VAL A 89 -6.01 15.56 11.47
CA VAL A 89 -6.42 14.41 10.65
C VAL A 89 -5.32 13.37 10.67
N MET A 90 -5.62 12.17 11.17
CA MET A 90 -4.71 11.04 11.20
C MET A 90 -4.93 10.16 9.98
N ILE A 91 -3.91 9.98 9.13
CA ILE A 91 -3.92 8.98 8.06
C ILE A 91 -3.02 7.82 8.49
N ASP A 92 -3.65 6.68 8.78
CA ASP A 92 -2.99 5.52 9.39
C ASP A 92 -2.70 4.40 8.40
N ASN A 93 -1.43 4.05 8.23
CA ASN A 93 -0.98 2.93 7.38
C ASN A 93 -1.10 1.55 8.05
N SER A 94 -1.39 1.49 9.35
CA SER A 94 -1.55 0.22 10.03
C SER A 94 -2.88 -0.48 9.70
N SER A 95 -3.02 -1.72 10.11
CA SER A 95 -4.29 -2.45 9.95
C SER A 95 -5.29 -2.18 11.09
N ALA A 96 -4.94 -1.32 12.06
CA ALA A 96 -5.68 -1.17 13.31
C ALA A 96 -7.14 -0.73 13.11
N PHE A 97 -7.38 0.20 12.19
CA PHE A 97 -8.69 0.83 12.00
C PHE A 97 -9.38 0.49 10.68
N ARG A 98 -8.75 -0.30 9.81
CA ARG A 98 -9.23 -0.52 8.43
C ARG A 98 -10.65 -1.06 8.35
N MET A 99 -11.02 -1.94 9.28
CA MET A 99 -12.34 -2.57 9.27
C MET A 99 -13.33 -1.96 10.28
N GLU A 100 -12.95 -0.87 10.97
CA GLU A 100 -13.86 -0.12 11.83
C GLU A 100 -14.90 0.62 10.98
N ASN A 101 -16.18 0.54 11.37
CA ASN A 101 -17.28 1.12 10.59
C ASN A 101 -17.27 2.66 10.56
N ASP A 102 -16.69 3.28 11.58
CA ASP A 102 -16.58 4.72 11.76
C ASP A 102 -15.24 5.29 11.30
N VAL A 103 -14.43 4.49 10.59
CA VAL A 103 -13.18 4.90 9.97
C VAL A 103 -13.20 4.56 8.47
N PRO A 104 -13.10 5.58 7.59
CA PRO A 104 -13.04 5.33 6.15
C PRO A 104 -11.73 4.66 5.76
N LEU A 105 -11.82 3.75 4.79
CA LEU A 105 -10.71 3.03 4.17
C LEU A 105 -10.57 3.51 2.73
N VAL A 106 -9.51 4.25 2.39
CA VAL A 106 -9.53 5.09 1.19
C VAL A 106 -8.40 4.79 0.20
N VAL A 107 -8.79 4.63 -1.06
CA VAL A 107 -7.90 4.67 -2.23
C VAL A 107 -8.39 5.79 -3.14
N PRO A 108 -7.65 6.89 -3.32
CA PRO A 108 -8.14 8.09 -4.02
C PRO A 108 -8.64 7.89 -5.44
N GLU A 109 -8.13 6.90 -6.16
CA GLU A 109 -8.60 6.55 -7.51
C GLU A 109 -9.92 5.76 -7.53
N VAL A 110 -10.39 5.30 -6.34
CA VAL A 110 -11.57 4.41 -6.23
C VAL A 110 -12.70 5.06 -5.45
N ASN A 111 -12.44 5.50 -4.21
CA ASN A 111 -13.45 6.01 -3.28
C ASN A 111 -12.99 7.25 -2.50
N PRO A 112 -12.49 8.31 -3.17
CA PRO A 112 -11.91 9.48 -2.48
C PRO A 112 -12.90 10.19 -1.55
N GLU A 113 -14.21 10.19 -1.88
CA GLU A 113 -15.25 10.86 -1.11
C GLU A 113 -15.44 10.28 0.29
N ASP A 114 -15.09 9.01 0.50
CA ASP A 114 -15.17 8.37 1.82
C ASP A 114 -14.30 9.11 2.86
N ALA A 115 -13.19 9.71 2.42
CA ALA A 115 -12.29 10.49 3.27
C ALA A 115 -12.99 11.69 3.95
N LEU A 116 -14.13 12.14 3.43
CA LEU A 116 -14.89 13.27 3.98
C LEU A 116 -15.67 12.88 5.23
N ASN A 117 -16.05 11.61 5.37
CA ASN A 117 -16.77 11.08 6.52
C ASN A 117 -15.82 10.35 7.48
N ARG A 118 -15.17 11.11 8.37
CA ARG A 118 -14.20 10.59 9.36
C ARG A 118 -14.53 11.08 10.78
N PRO A 119 -15.59 10.59 11.39
CA PRO A 119 -16.07 11.10 12.70
C PRO A 119 -15.01 11.00 13.81
N ARG A 120 -14.05 10.09 13.71
CA ARG A 120 -12.93 9.95 14.64
C ARG A 120 -11.70 10.78 14.28
N GLY A 121 -11.73 11.56 13.20
CA GLY A 121 -10.54 12.24 12.68
C GLY A 121 -9.49 11.31 12.07
N ILE A 122 -9.82 10.01 11.88
CA ILE A 122 -8.94 8.97 11.37
C ILE A 122 -9.38 8.56 9.97
N ILE A 123 -8.41 8.37 9.07
CA ILE A 123 -8.57 7.75 7.76
C ILE A 123 -7.61 6.57 7.71
N ALA A 124 -8.10 5.38 7.40
CA ALA A 124 -7.26 4.20 7.23
C ALA A 124 -6.72 4.13 5.80
N ASN A 125 -5.41 3.91 5.69
CA ASN A 125 -4.73 3.59 4.45
C ASN A 125 -4.71 2.07 4.27
N PRO A 126 -5.19 1.54 3.13
CA PRO A 126 -5.37 0.09 2.98
C PRO A 126 -4.07 -0.71 2.95
N ASN A 127 -4.21 -2.03 2.90
CA ASN A 127 -3.13 -2.97 2.67
C ASN A 127 -2.48 -2.75 1.28
N CYS A 128 -1.18 -2.91 1.20
CA CYS A 128 -0.40 -2.59 0.00
C CYS A 128 -0.81 -3.41 -1.23
N THR A 129 -1.09 -4.70 -1.08
CA THR A 129 -1.60 -5.54 -2.18
C THR A 129 -3.04 -5.16 -2.54
N THR A 130 -3.88 -4.87 -1.55
CA THR A 130 -5.25 -4.40 -1.81
C THR A 130 -5.26 -3.11 -2.62
N ILE A 131 -4.43 -2.11 -2.29
CA ILE A 131 -4.42 -0.83 -3.00
C ILE A 131 -4.16 -1.03 -4.49
N GLN A 132 -3.09 -1.72 -4.86
CA GLN A 132 -2.75 -1.90 -6.28
C GLN A 132 -3.82 -2.72 -7.03
N MET A 133 -4.39 -3.74 -6.36
CA MET A 133 -5.46 -4.55 -6.94
C MET A 133 -6.71 -3.71 -7.20
N VAL A 134 -7.23 -2.96 -6.23
CA VAL A 134 -8.49 -2.21 -6.40
C VAL A 134 -8.35 -1.06 -7.39
N VAL A 135 -7.17 -0.44 -7.54
CA VAL A 135 -6.90 0.54 -8.60
C VAL A 135 -7.10 -0.08 -9.97
N ALA A 136 -6.56 -1.28 -10.19
CA ALA A 136 -6.75 -2.00 -11.44
C ALA A 136 -8.21 -2.50 -11.61
N LEU A 137 -8.80 -3.08 -10.56
CA LEU A 137 -10.18 -3.57 -10.58
C LEU A 137 -11.18 -2.45 -10.91
N ASN A 138 -10.97 -1.24 -10.41
CA ASN A 138 -11.86 -0.10 -10.65
C ASN A 138 -12.00 0.26 -12.13
N ALA A 139 -10.95 0.06 -12.93
CA ALA A 139 -11.02 0.28 -14.38
C ALA A 139 -11.96 -0.74 -15.06
N ILE A 140 -11.95 -1.99 -14.60
CA ILE A 140 -12.80 -3.06 -15.12
C ILE A 140 -14.22 -2.95 -14.58
N GLU A 141 -14.40 -2.63 -13.30
CA GLU A 141 -15.70 -2.44 -12.66
C GLU A 141 -16.56 -1.39 -13.36
N LYS A 142 -15.94 -0.32 -13.87
CA LYS A 142 -16.62 0.71 -14.65
C LYS A 142 -17.17 0.22 -15.99
N LEU A 143 -16.65 -0.88 -16.52
CA LEU A 143 -17.16 -1.51 -17.76
C LEU A 143 -18.27 -2.52 -17.48
N SER A 144 -18.09 -3.32 -16.44
CA SER A 144 -19.04 -4.34 -16.01
C SER A 144 -18.72 -4.77 -14.60
N HIS A 145 -19.78 -4.95 -13.78
CA HIS A 145 -19.64 -5.40 -12.41
C HIS A 145 -18.81 -6.69 -12.31
N ILE A 146 -17.82 -6.68 -11.41
CA ILE A 146 -16.96 -7.81 -11.11
C ILE A 146 -17.65 -8.66 -10.04
N LYS A 147 -17.95 -9.89 -10.38
CA LYS A 147 -18.54 -10.85 -9.43
C LYS A 147 -17.51 -11.53 -8.56
N ARG A 148 -16.39 -11.89 -9.17
CA ARG A 148 -15.36 -12.69 -8.51
C ARG A 148 -13.96 -12.32 -8.96
N VAL A 149 -13.02 -12.37 -8.01
CA VAL A 149 -11.60 -12.18 -8.22
C VAL A 149 -10.83 -13.37 -7.65
N HIS A 150 -9.95 -13.96 -8.45
CA HIS A 150 -8.88 -14.84 -7.97
C HIS A 150 -7.56 -14.14 -8.19
N VAL A 151 -6.76 -14.04 -7.15
CA VAL A 151 -5.48 -13.33 -7.22
C VAL A 151 -4.37 -14.13 -6.52
N SER A 152 -3.23 -14.22 -7.19
CA SER A 152 -1.98 -14.65 -6.57
C SER A 152 -1.03 -13.47 -6.52
N THR A 153 -0.52 -13.16 -5.33
CA THR A 153 0.44 -12.08 -5.15
C THR A 153 1.87 -12.60 -5.09
N TYR A 154 2.80 -11.80 -5.57
CA TYR A 154 4.25 -12.03 -5.54
C TYR A 154 4.86 -10.83 -4.80
N GLN A 155 5.00 -10.98 -3.46
CA GLN A 155 5.28 -9.85 -2.57
C GLN A 155 6.77 -9.74 -2.24
N ALA A 156 7.32 -8.59 -2.52
CA ALA A 156 8.72 -8.26 -2.28
C ALA A 156 9.07 -8.25 -0.78
N ALA A 157 10.35 -8.46 -0.46
CA ALA A 157 10.88 -8.46 0.90
C ALA A 157 10.61 -7.14 1.66
N SER A 158 10.61 -6.01 0.95
CA SER A 158 10.37 -4.67 1.50
C SER A 158 9.01 -4.50 2.19
N GLY A 159 8.00 -5.32 1.82
CA GLY A 159 6.71 -5.35 2.52
C GLY A 159 6.81 -5.79 3.98
N ALA A 160 7.87 -6.51 4.36
CA ALA A 160 8.20 -6.87 5.74
C ALA A 160 9.20 -5.90 6.42
N GLY A 161 9.52 -4.78 5.76
CA GLY A 161 10.33 -3.70 6.28
C GLY A 161 11.84 -3.80 5.96
N ALA A 162 12.60 -2.79 6.39
CA ALA A 162 14.01 -2.65 6.06
C ALA A 162 14.88 -3.83 6.55
N THR A 163 14.55 -4.40 7.70
CA THR A 163 15.27 -5.58 8.24
C THR A 163 15.09 -6.83 7.39
N ALA A 164 13.90 -7.00 6.78
CA ALA A 164 13.62 -8.10 5.86
C ALA A 164 14.40 -7.96 4.54
N MET A 165 14.52 -6.73 4.04
CA MET A 165 15.37 -6.44 2.87
C MET A 165 16.83 -6.76 3.15
N ALA A 166 17.35 -6.33 4.31
CA ALA A 166 18.71 -6.60 4.73
C ALA A 166 18.96 -8.11 4.90
N GLU A 167 18.00 -8.85 5.45
CA GLU A 167 18.10 -10.31 5.59
C GLU A 167 18.18 -10.99 4.22
N LEU A 168 17.37 -10.57 3.23
CA LEU A 168 17.44 -11.15 1.88
C LEU A 168 18.82 -10.94 1.25
N VAL A 169 19.38 -9.74 1.34
CA VAL A 169 20.75 -9.45 0.85
C VAL A 169 21.77 -10.34 1.56
N LYS A 170 21.70 -10.40 2.90
CA LYS A 170 22.60 -11.22 3.72
C LYS A 170 22.51 -12.71 3.36
N GLN A 171 21.30 -13.23 3.09
CA GLN A 171 21.11 -14.61 2.66
C GLN A 171 21.87 -14.89 1.34
N TYR A 172 21.78 -14.01 0.34
CA TYR A 172 22.52 -14.15 -0.91
C TYR A 172 24.04 -14.12 -0.67
N GLU A 173 24.55 -13.18 0.13
CA GLU A 173 25.98 -13.08 0.46
C GLU A 173 26.50 -14.33 1.14
N GLN A 174 25.74 -14.89 2.09
CA GLN A 174 26.10 -16.11 2.80
C GLN A 174 26.12 -17.32 1.87
N ILE A 175 25.11 -17.49 1.03
CA ILE A 175 25.04 -18.58 0.05
C ILE A 175 26.24 -18.53 -0.90
N MET A 176 26.59 -17.34 -1.40
CA MET A 176 27.76 -17.16 -2.29
C MET A 176 29.09 -17.52 -1.62
N LYS A 177 29.18 -17.40 -0.30
CA LYS A 177 30.33 -17.80 0.50
C LYS A 177 30.30 -19.28 0.93
N GLY A 178 29.26 -20.02 0.60
CA GLY A 178 29.06 -21.40 1.06
C GLY A 178 28.63 -21.50 2.54
N GLU A 179 28.16 -20.41 3.11
CA GLU A 179 27.67 -20.34 4.49
C GLU A 179 26.17 -20.68 4.56
N LYS A 180 25.71 -21.12 5.74
CA LYS A 180 24.29 -21.34 5.99
C LYS A 180 23.55 -19.99 6.08
N PRO A 181 22.46 -19.79 5.30
CA PRO A 181 21.70 -18.56 5.35
C PRO A 181 21.06 -18.30 6.72
N THR A 182 21.10 -17.05 7.15
CA THR A 182 20.38 -16.58 8.35
C THR A 182 18.88 -16.48 8.04
N VAL A 183 18.04 -17.00 8.94
CA VAL A 183 16.58 -16.93 8.86
C VAL A 183 16.06 -16.42 10.19
N GLU A 184 15.70 -15.13 10.25
CA GLU A 184 15.26 -14.44 11.48
C GLU A 184 13.94 -13.71 11.26
N LYS A 185 13.76 -13.09 10.10
CA LYS A 185 12.59 -12.26 9.78
C LYS A 185 11.53 -13.02 8.99
N PHE A 186 11.94 -13.88 8.11
CA PHE A 186 11.05 -14.77 7.36
C PHE A 186 10.88 -16.11 8.04
N ALA A 187 9.79 -16.84 7.70
CA ALA A 187 9.55 -18.18 8.22
C ALA A 187 10.59 -19.20 7.71
N TYR A 188 11.16 -18.95 6.53
CA TYR A 188 12.16 -19.80 5.86
C TYR A 188 13.17 -18.91 5.12
N GLN A 189 14.26 -19.52 4.64
CA GLN A 189 15.14 -18.87 3.67
C GLN A 189 14.31 -18.35 2.49
N LEU A 190 14.47 -17.07 2.17
CA LEU A 190 13.78 -16.45 1.03
C LEU A 190 14.63 -16.45 -0.24
N ALA A 191 15.96 -16.27 -0.11
CA ALA A 191 16.87 -16.34 -1.25
C ALA A 191 16.72 -17.68 -1.99
N TYR A 192 16.47 -17.64 -3.31
CA TYR A 192 16.18 -18.79 -4.16
C TYR A 192 14.93 -19.60 -3.79
N ASN A 193 13.96 -18.98 -3.12
CA ASN A 193 12.76 -19.68 -2.64
C ASN A 193 11.49 -18.85 -2.84
N LEU A 194 10.34 -19.52 -2.81
CA LEU A 194 9.01 -18.90 -2.70
C LEU A 194 8.37 -19.38 -1.39
N ILE A 195 7.83 -18.45 -0.61
CA ILE A 195 7.15 -18.79 0.64
C ILE A 195 5.66 -18.45 0.46
N PRO A 196 4.76 -19.45 0.28
CA PRO A 196 3.32 -19.22 0.10
C PRO A 196 2.64 -18.89 1.44
N HIS A 197 3.15 -17.89 2.13
CA HIS A 197 2.76 -17.50 3.47
C HIS A 197 3.21 -16.07 3.74
N VAL A 198 2.25 -15.16 3.88
CA VAL A 198 2.48 -13.78 4.31
C VAL A 198 1.50 -13.49 5.46
N ASP A 199 2.02 -13.02 6.59
CA ASP A 199 1.28 -12.83 7.84
C ASP A 199 0.85 -14.18 8.48
N VAL A 200 0.09 -14.18 9.56
CA VAL A 200 -0.31 -15.38 10.30
C VAL A 200 -1.56 -16.03 9.71
N PHE A 201 -1.65 -17.35 9.83
CA PHE A 201 -2.83 -18.10 9.42
C PHE A 201 -4.04 -17.83 10.32
N THR A 202 -5.22 -17.89 9.73
CA THR A 202 -6.53 -17.86 10.39
C THR A 202 -7.17 -19.24 10.38
N ASP A 203 -8.26 -19.42 11.12
CA ASP A 203 -8.90 -20.74 11.32
C ASP A 203 -9.51 -21.32 10.02
N ASN A 204 -9.74 -20.48 9.01
CA ASN A 204 -10.28 -20.91 7.70
C ASN A 204 -9.20 -21.33 6.70
N GLY A 205 -7.92 -21.40 7.11
CA GLY A 205 -6.80 -21.79 6.28
C GLY A 205 -6.19 -20.66 5.45
N TYR A 206 -6.82 -19.49 5.40
CA TYR A 206 -6.22 -18.29 4.79
C TYR A 206 -5.29 -17.58 5.78
N THR A 207 -4.36 -16.78 5.28
CA THR A 207 -3.58 -15.87 6.11
C THR A 207 -4.32 -14.56 6.36
N LYS A 208 -3.93 -13.81 7.39
CA LYS A 208 -4.47 -12.44 7.60
C LYS A 208 -4.22 -11.54 6.40
N GLU A 209 -3.11 -11.70 5.70
CA GLU A 209 -2.82 -10.93 4.47
C GLU A 209 -3.87 -11.19 3.39
N GLU A 210 -4.22 -12.44 3.15
CA GLU A 210 -5.26 -12.86 2.20
C GLU A 210 -6.64 -12.36 2.63
N MET A 211 -6.96 -12.43 3.92
CA MET A 211 -8.22 -11.91 4.46
C MET A 211 -8.33 -10.39 4.37
N LYS A 212 -7.21 -9.65 4.43
CA LYS A 212 -7.21 -8.20 4.14
C LYS A 212 -7.65 -7.95 2.70
N MET A 213 -7.14 -8.69 1.72
CA MET A 213 -7.55 -8.52 0.33
C MET A 213 -9.05 -8.77 0.14
N TYR A 214 -9.61 -9.79 0.80
CA TYR A 214 -11.04 -10.07 0.77
C TYR A 214 -11.88 -8.94 1.40
N ASN A 215 -11.59 -8.59 2.65
CA ASN A 215 -12.41 -7.65 3.41
C ASN A 215 -12.25 -6.19 2.94
N GLU A 216 -11.01 -5.76 2.73
CA GLU A 216 -10.70 -4.38 2.35
C GLU A 216 -11.20 -4.05 0.95
N THR A 217 -11.09 -4.97 -0.02
CA THR A 217 -11.63 -4.77 -1.39
C THR A 217 -13.12 -4.47 -1.35
N ARG A 218 -13.89 -5.25 -0.60
CA ARG A 218 -15.35 -5.08 -0.47
C ARG A 218 -15.70 -3.74 0.16
N LYS A 219 -14.96 -3.33 1.19
CA LYS A 219 -15.16 -2.03 1.85
C LYS A 219 -14.82 -0.85 0.94
N ILE A 220 -13.67 -0.90 0.26
CA ILE A 220 -13.20 0.20 -0.61
C ILE A 220 -14.10 0.35 -1.84
N MET A 221 -14.49 -0.76 -2.47
CA MET A 221 -15.29 -0.75 -3.69
C MET A 221 -16.80 -0.68 -3.44
N HIS A 222 -17.24 -0.65 -2.16
CA HIS A 222 -18.65 -0.68 -1.78
C HIS A 222 -19.43 -1.80 -2.50
N SER A 223 -18.84 -2.97 -2.57
CA SER A 223 -19.31 -4.07 -3.41
C SER A 223 -19.27 -5.41 -2.67
N ASP A 224 -20.06 -6.35 -3.13
CA ASP A 224 -20.10 -7.74 -2.66
C ASP A 224 -19.16 -8.67 -3.44
N ILE A 225 -18.22 -8.11 -4.17
CA ILE A 225 -17.19 -8.85 -4.93
C ILE A 225 -16.60 -9.98 -4.09
N GLU A 226 -16.64 -11.20 -4.63
CA GLU A 226 -16.01 -12.37 -4.02
C GLU A 226 -14.51 -12.41 -4.37
N VAL A 227 -13.65 -12.43 -3.35
CA VAL A 227 -12.18 -12.44 -3.54
C VAL A 227 -11.59 -13.70 -2.92
N SER A 228 -10.74 -14.39 -3.68
CA SER A 228 -9.89 -15.47 -3.17
C SER A 228 -8.44 -15.16 -3.51
N ALA A 229 -7.60 -15.04 -2.49
CA ALA A 229 -6.20 -14.65 -2.64
C ALA A 229 -5.25 -15.75 -2.18
N THR A 230 -4.09 -15.84 -2.83
CA THR A 230 -2.92 -16.59 -2.34
C THR A 230 -1.74 -15.63 -2.30
N CYS A 231 -1.25 -15.34 -1.10
CA CYS A 231 -0.15 -14.39 -0.91
C CYS A 231 1.19 -15.11 -0.78
N VAL A 232 2.12 -14.80 -1.68
CA VAL A 232 3.44 -15.44 -1.77
C VAL A 232 4.54 -14.42 -1.56
N ARG A 233 5.45 -14.69 -0.62
CA ARG A 233 6.70 -13.94 -0.47
C ARG A 233 7.72 -14.42 -1.47
N VAL A 234 8.28 -13.49 -2.25
CA VAL A 234 9.26 -13.79 -3.30
C VAL A 234 10.59 -13.08 -3.06
N PRO A 235 11.72 -13.58 -3.59
CA PRO A 235 13.03 -13.00 -3.38
C PRO A 235 13.29 -11.78 -4.27
N VAL A 236 12.37 -10.83 -4.20
CA VAL A 236 12.40 -9.52 -4.87
C VAL A 236 12.54 -8.46 -3.79
N MET A 237 13.37 -7.44 -4.03
CA MET A 237 13.65 -6.41 -3.03
C MET A 237 12.49 -5.47 -2.83
N ARG A 238 11.89 -4.95 -3.92
CA ARG A 238 10.88 -3.90 -3.91
C ARG A 238 9.92 -4.07 -5.09
N ALA A 239 8.71 -3.55 -4.96
CA ALA A 239 7.56 -3.71 -5.84
C ALA A 239 6.88 -5.09 -5.75
N HIS A 240 5.57 -5.06 -5.52
CA HIS A 240 4.71 -6.25 -5.53
C HIS A 240 4.14 -6.48 -6.91
N SER A 241 3.97 -7.75 -7.25
CA SER A 241 3.27 -8.15 -8.47
C SER A 241 2.04 -8.99 -8.12
N GLU A 242 1.04 -9.00 -9.01
CA GLU A 242 -0.16 -9.80 -8.85
C GLU A 242 -0.60 -10.40 -10.19
N SER A 243 -0.96 -11.68 -10.16
CA SER A 243 -1.67 -12.34 -11.23
C SER A 243 -3.16 -12.35 -10.86
N THR A 244 -3.94 -11.55 -11.57
CA THR A 244 -5.36 -11.34 -11.26
C THR A 244 -6.22 -11.94 -12.35
N TRP A 245 -7.22 -12.72 -11.95
CA TRP A 245 -8.32 -13.21 -12.77
C TRP A 245 -9.62 -12.61 -12.22
N VAL A 246 -10.46 -12.11 -13.11
CA VAL A 246 -11.77 -11.56 -12.75
C VAL A 246 -12.88 -12.23 -13.57
N GLU A 247 -14.04 -12.40 -12.95
CA GLU A 247 -15.30 -12.77 -13.61
C GLU A 247 -16.23 -11.58 -13.53
N THR A 248 -16.73 -11.13 -14.70
CA THR A 248 -17.63 -9.99 -14.83
C THR A 248 -19.04 -10.42 -15.21
N GLU A 249 -20.04 -9.56 -15.01
CA GLU A 249 -21.43 -9.86 -15.38
C GLU A 249 -21.60 -10.08 -16.88
N ARG A 250 -20.98 -9.22 -17.69
CA ARG A 250 -20.91 -9.38 -19.15
C ARG A 250 -19.49 -9.66 -19.61
N PRO A 251 -19.29 -10.32 -20.75
CA PRO A 251 -17.97 -10.42 -21.35
C PRO A 251 -17.36 -9.05 -21.62
N ILE A 252 -16.06 -8.88 -21.33
CA ILE A 252 -15.25 -7.72 -21.67
C ILE A 252 -14.19 -8.17 -22.68
N SER A 253 -14.06 -7.52 -23.82
CA SER A 253 -12.98 -7.81 -24.77
C SER A 253 -11.62 -7.37 -24.22
N VAL A 254 -10.54 -7.89 -24.79
CA VAL A 254 -9.17 -7.43 -24.45
C VAL A 254 -8.99 -5.96 -24.83
N GLU A 255 -9.56 -5.54 -25.94
CA GLU A 255 -9.52 -4.18 -26.44
C GLU A 255 -10.24 -3.20 -25.50
N GLU A 256 -11.47 -3.53 -25.04
CA GLU A 256 -12.19 -2.74 -24.03
C GLU A 256 -11.36 -2.62 -22.72
N ALA A 257 -10.79 -3.73 -22.25
CA ALA A 257 -9.97 -3.72 -21.04
C ALA A 257 -8.70 -2.88 -21.19
N ARG A 258 -8.00 -2.98 -22.34
CA ARG A 258 -6.82 -2.17 -22.64
C ARG A 258 -7.16 -0.67 -22.69
N GLU A 259 -8.26 -0.31 -23.31
CA GLU A 259 -8.74 1.08 -23.35
C GLU A 259 -9.08 1.58 -21.94
N ALA A 260 -9.77 0.78 -21.13
CA ALA A 260 -10.09 1.13 -19.75
C ALA A 260 -8.83 1.36 -18.89
N PHE A 261 -7.84 0.46 -18.97
CA PHE A 261 -6.58 0.64 -18.24
C PHE A 261 -5.75 1.83 -18.74
N ALA A 262 -5.73 2.08 -20.04
CA ALA A 262 -5.01 3.22 -20.63
C ALA A 262 -5.57 4.58 -20.18
N ASN A 263 -6.87 4.63 -19.86
CA ASN A 263 -7.57 5.85 -19.44
C ASN A 263 -7.79 5.93 -17.92
N ALA A 264 -7.41 4.91 -17.16
CA ALA A 264 -7.62 4.87 -15.71
C ALA A 264 -6.60 5.76 -14.98
N GLU A 265 -7.10 6.56 -14.03
CA GLU A 265 -6.25 7.35 -13.13
C GLU A 265 -5.32 6.43 -12.31
N GLY A 266 -4.06 6.81 -12.17
CA GLY A 266 -3.07 6.05 -11.41
C GLY A 266 -2.59 4.75 -12.07
N VAL A 267 -3.03 4.44 -13.30
CA VAL A 267 -2.65 3.24 -14.05
C VAL A 267 -1.76 3.58 -15.24
N VAL A 268 -0.77 2.75 -15.49
CA VAL A 268 0.03 2.74 -16.73
C VAL A 268 -0.17 1.41 -17.43
N LEU A 269 -0.71 1.45 -18.65
CA LEU A 269 -0.79 0.27 -19.51
C LEU A 269 0.57 -0.01 -20.14
N GLN A 270 1.14 -1.20 -19.84
CA GLN A 270 2.40 -1.69 -20.42
C GLN A 270 2.17 -3.14 -20.88
N ASP A 271 1.67 -3.30 -22.12
CA ASP A 271 1.15 -4.58 -22.59
C ASP A 271 1.42 -4.81 -24.08
N GLU A 272 2.71 -5.01 -24.42
CA GLU A 272 3.14 -5.44 -25.76
C GLU A 272 3.95 -6.75 -25.70
N PRO A 273 3.29 -7.91 -25.45
CA PRO A 273 3.98 -9.19 -25.23
C PRO A 273 4.87 -9.61 -26.40
N ALA A 274 4.52 -9.25 -27.63
CA ALA A 274 5.34 -9.53 -28.82
C ALA A 274 6.73 -8.85 -28.77
N LYS A 275 6.80 -7.69 -28.10
CA LYS A 275 8.04 -6.97 -27.85
C LYS A 275 8.68 -7.33 -26.50
N LYS A 276 8.10 -8.27 -25.73
CA LYS A 276 8.48 -8.61 -24.35
C LYS A 276 8.34 -7.41 -23.41
N ASP A 277 7.42 -6.48 -23.71
CA ASP A 277 7.16 -5.30 -22.92
C ASP A 277 5.93 -5.52 -22.03
N TYR A 278 6.19 -5.69 -20.74
CA TYR A 278 5.21 -5.93 -19.66
C TYR A 278 5.81 -5.54 -18.31
N PRO A 279 4.98 -5.24 -17.30
CA PRO A 279 5.48 -4.74 -16.01
C PRO A 279 6.28 -5.79 -15.25
N MET A 280 7.41 -5.36 -14.68
CA MET A 280 8.25 -6.19 -13.81
C MET A 280 8.73 -5.39 -12.60
N PRO A 281 8.85 -6.00 -11.41
CA PRO A 281 9.27 -5.31 -10.18
C PRO A 281 10.56 -4.51 -10.31
N LEU A 282 11.54 -5.05 -11.04
CA LEU A 282 12.86 -4.41 -11.24
C LEU A 282 12.74 -3.01 -11.87
N PHE A 283 11.78 -2.82 -12.76
CA PHE A 283 11.61 -1.57 -13.52
C PHE A 283 10.49 -0.68 -12.99
N VAL A 284 9.61 -1.22 -12.12
CA VAL A 284 8.49 -0.48 -11.52
C VAL A 284 8.83 0.06 -10.13
N ALA A 285 9.83 -0.49 -9.46
CA ALA A 285 10.30 0.05 -8.18
C ALA A 285 10.63 1.55 -8.29
N ASP A 286 10.29 2.32 -7.26
CA ASP A 286 10.44 3.78 -7.19
C ASP A 286 9.51 4.60 -8.11
N HIS A 287 8.53 3.97 -8.78
CA HIS A 287 7.52 4.67 -9.59
C HIS A 287 6.16 4.72 -8.90
N ASP A 288 5.38 5.77 -9.20
CA ASP A 288 4.09 6.05 -8.57
C ASP A 288 2.93 5.17 -9.07
N PRO A 289 2.77 4.92 -10.40
CA PRO A 289 1.59 4.26 -10.93
C PRO A 289 1.51 2.76 -10.59
N VAL A 290 0.30 2.23 -10.73
CA VAL A 290 0.05 0.80 -10.90
C VAL A 290 0.22 0.46 -12.37
N TYR A 291 1.17 -0.42 -12.68
CA TYR A 291 1.41 -0.87 -14.06
C TYR A 291 0.60 -2.12 -14.33
N VAL A 292 -0.09 -2.15 -15.48
CA VAL A 292 -0.94 -3.27 -15.90
C VAL A 292 -0.50 -3.78 -17.26
N GLY A 293 -0.42 -5.10 -17.38
CA GLY A 293 -0.12 -5.76 -18.65
C GLY A 293 -0.55 -7.22 -18.66
N ARG A 294 -0.12 -7.96 -19.69
CA ARG A 294 -0.48 -9.37 -19.89
C ARG A 294 -1.99 -9.60 -19.88
N ILE A 295 -2.76 -8.67 -20.47
CA ILE A 295 -4.22 -8.72 -20.55
C ILE A 295 -4.62 -9.77 -21.57
N ARG A 296 -5.50 -10.68 -21.17
CA ARG A 296 -5.97 -11.77 -22.03
C ARG A 296 -7.31 -12.33 -21.56
N LYS A 297 -8.07 -12.89 -22.50
CA LYS A 297 -9.30 -13.62 -22.19
C LYS A 297 -8.98 -14.89 -21.43
N ASP A 298 -9.91 -15.27 -20.55
CA ASP A 298 -9.93 -16.61 -19.99
C ASP A 298 -10.35 -17.62 -21.07
N LEU A 299 -9.66 -18.76 -21.12
CA LEU A 299 -9.95 -19.82 -22.10
C LEU A 299 -11.15 -20.68 -21.69
N SER A 300 -11.52 -20.67 -20.42
CA SER A 300 -12.54 -21.53 -19.83
C SER A 300 -13.86 -20.81 -19.49
N ASN A 301 -13.78 -19.49 -19.30
CA ASN A 301 -14.94 -18.67 -18.91
C ASN A 301 -15.09 -17.46 -19.86
N PRO A 302 -16.17 -17.35 -20.65
CA PRO A 302 -16.36 -16.23 -21.58
C PRO A 302 -16.44 -14.86 -20.87
N ASN A 303 -16.85 -14.84 -19.59
CA ASN A 303 -16.87 -13.63 -18.76
C ASN A 303 -15.55 -13.40 -17.98
N GLY A 304 -14.56 -14.28 -18.17
CA GLY A 304 -13.28 -14.23 -17.51
C GLY A 304 -12.28 -13.34 -18.23
N LEU A 305 -11.53 -12.54 -17.46
CA LEU A 305 -10.41 -11.76 -17.93
C LEU A 305 -9.22 -11.96 -16.98
N THR A 306 -8.01 -12.02 -17.53
CA THR A 306 -6.80 -12.15 -16.74
C THR A 306 -5.83 -11.03 -17.08
N PHE A 307 -5.15 -10.48 -16.09
CA PHE A 307 -4.12 -9.47 -16.24
C PHE A 307 -3.06 -9.57 -15.15
N TRP A 308 -1.98 -8.86 -15.35
CA TRP A 308 -0.84 -8.79 -14.44
C TRP A 308 -0.64 -7.35 -14.00
N THR A 309 -0.49 -7.13 -12.69
CA THR A 309 -0.20 -5.82 -12.12
C THR A 309 1.13 -5.80 -11.40
N VAL A 310 1.81 -4.67 -11.44
CA VAL A 310 3.01 -4.41 -10.63
C VAL A 310 2.93 -2.99 -10.09
N SER A 311 3.22 -2.81 -8.80
CA SER A 311 3.28 -1.50 -8.17
C SER A 311 4.29 -1.46 -7.04
N ASP A 312 4.86 -0.30 -6.78
CA ASP A 312 5.74 -0.09 -5.64
C ASP A 312 4.90 0.02 -4.36
N GLN A 313 4.97 -1.02 -3.53
CA GLN A 313 4.17 -1.14 -2.32
C GLN A 313 4.58 -0.19 -1.19
N ILE A 314 5.77 0.43 -1.25
CA ILE A 314 6.18 1.46 -0.29
C ILE A 314 5.64 2.83 -0.73
N ARG A 315 5.51 3.04 -2.06
CA ARG A 315 4.94 4.24 -2.65
C ARG A 315 3.42 4.14 -2.75
N LYS A 316 2.89 3.68 -3.86
CA LYS A 316 1.42 3.57 -4.06
C LYS A 316 0.76 2.67 -3.01
N GLY A 317 1.41 1.60 -2.62
CA GLY A 317 0.89 0.69 -1.59
C GLY A 317 0.94 1.23 -0.16
N ALA A 318 1.55 2.40 0.09
CA ALA A 318 1.70 2.96 1.45
C ALA A 318 1.79 4.50 1.43
N ALA A 319 3.01 5.05 1.35
CA ALA A 319 3.26 6.49 1.56
C ALA A 319 2.54 7.36 0.52
N LEU A 320 2.61 7.00 -0.75
CA LEU A 320 1.99 7.78 -1.82
C LEU A 320 0.46 7.79 -1.69
N ASN A 321 -0.19 6.65 -1.43
CA ASN A 321 -1.64 6.59 -1.28
C ASN A 321 -2.11 7.50 -0.12
N ALA A 322 -1.40 7.47 1.01
CA ALA A 322 -1.71 8.33 2.14
C ALA A 322 -1.53 9.83 1.81
N VAL A 323 -0.47 10.19 1.08
CA VAL A 323 -0.26 11.58 0.62
C VAL A 323 -1.34 12.00 -0.37
N GLN A 324 -1.74 11.15 -1.31
CA GLN A 324 -2.83 11.40 -2.25
C GLN A 324 -4.19 11.60 -1.54
N ILE A 325 -4.46 10.88 -0.44
CA ILE A 325 -5.64 11.13 0.41
C ILE A 325 -5.59 12.56 0.96
N ALA A 326 -4.45 13.00 1.47
CA ALA A 326 -4.29 14.36 1.97
C ALA A 326 -4.44 15.42 0.86
N GLU A 327 -3.85 15.19 -0.31
CA GLU A 327 -4.00 16.06 -1.49
C GLU A 327 -5.47 16.18 -1.92
N TYR A 328 -6.21 15.07 -1.88
CA TYR A 328 -7.65 15.11 -2.14
C TYR A 328 -8.38 16.01 -1.15
N LEU A 329 -8.12 15.87 0.15
CA LEU A 329 -8.75 16.69 1.19
C LEU A 329 -8.43 18.18 1.03
N ILE A 330 -7.19 18.51 0.65
CA ILE A 330 -6.78 19.89 0.35
C ILE A 330 -7.55 20.42 -0.88
N ARG A 331 -7.58 19.65 -1.96
CA ARG A 331 -8.22 20.02 -3.23
C ARG A 331 -9.72 20.34 -3.06
N VAL A 332 -10.40 19.59 -2.19
CA VAL A 332 -11.84 19.83 -1.92
C VAL A 332 -12.10 20.82 -0.78
N GLY A 333 -11.04 21.45 -0.24
CA GLY A 333 -11.16 22.45 0.83
C GLY A 333 -11.56 21.89 2.21
N ASN A 334 -11.36 20.59 2.42
CA ASN A 334 -11.71 19.88 3.65
C ASN A 334 -10.53 19.76 4.64
N LEU A 335 -9.35 20.17 4.22
CA LEU A 335 -8.15 20.43 5.02
C LEU A 335 -7.69 21.85 4.71
N LYS A 336 -7.51 22.67 5.74
CA LYS A 336 -7.16 24.09 5.55
C LYS A 336 -5.65 24.30 5.64
#